data_a1029a092aced7179e7eed2039955be6
#
_entry.id   a1029a092aced7179e7eed2039955be6
#
_cell.length_a   1.000
_cell.length_b   1.000
_cell.length_c   1.000
_cell.angle_alpha   90.00
_cell.angle_beta   90.00
_cell.angle_gamma   90.00
#
_symmetry.space_group_name_H-M   'P 1'
#
loop_
_entity.id
_entity.type
_entity.pdbx_description
1 polymer ?
#
loop_
_entity_poly.entity_id
_entity_poly.type
_entity_poly.pdbx_seq_one_letter_code
_entity_poly.pdbx_strand_id
1 'polypeptide(L)'
;MKTHLRILTVAVALCVGLFSASAADKHEHKATPKGGRLLDKTEPHAEFVVEKDRSVTINFYSEEMKPVPAADQAVTVIADAKDGKAKLEFEKKGDVLVSKTKLPEGEGYNVVVQFKAKPDAKVQNLRFKLDMHTCGECKRAEYACTCDH
;
A
#
# COMPACT_ATOMS: atom_id res chain seq x y z
N MET A 1 28.17 -74.43 -26.07
CA MET A 1 27.63 -73.34 -26.88
C MET A 1 27.02 -72.32 -25.94
N LYS A 2 27.63 -71.17 -25.80
CA LYS A 2 27.25 -70.15 -24.82
C LYS A 2 26.69 -68.92 -25.56
N THR A 3 25.42 -68.72 -25.43
CA THR A 3 24.70 -67.57 -26.04
C THR A 3 24.72 -66.39 -25.07
N HIS A 4 25.42 -65.35 -25.43
CA HIS A 4 25.46 -64.10 -24.63
C HIS A 4 24.31 -63.20 -25.06
N LEU A 5 23.33 -63.06 -24.18
CA LEU A 5 22.27 -62.08 -24.30
C LEU A 5 22.73 -60.72 -23.81
N ARG A 6 22.92 -59.75 -24.69
CA ARG A 6 23.25 -58.38 -24.35
C ARG A 6 21.97 -57.59 -24.11
N ILE A 7 21.74 -57.23 -22.84
CA ILE A 7 20.65 -56.36 -22.44
C ILE A 7 21.12 -54.91 -22.65
N LEU A 8 20.42 -54.22 -23.57
CA LEU A 8 20.63 -52.79 -23.87
C LEU A 8 19.73 -51.98 -22.93
N THR A 9 20.31 -51.37 -21.88
CA THR A 9 19.61 -50.47 -20.97
C THR A 9 19.55 -49.07 -21.60
N VAL A 10 18.37 -48.66 -22.03
CA VAL A 10 18.08 -47.29 -22.48
C VAL A 10 17.78 -46.46 -21.25
N ALA A 11 18.70 -45.56 -20.87
CA ALA A 11 18.49 -44.59 -19.82
C ALA A 11 17.69 -43.40 -20.40
N VAL A 12 16.42 -43.31 -20.04
CA VAL A 12 15.59 -42.13 -20.32
C VAL A 12 15.86 -41.08 -19.24
N ALA A 13 16.62 -40.05 -19.59
CA ALA A 13 16.84 -38.90 -18.73
C ALA A 13 15.58 -38.03 -18.75
N LEU A 14 14.82 -38.06 -17.65
CA LEU A 14 13.66 -37.21 -17.41
C LEU A 14 14.17 -35.85 -16.95
N CYS A 15 14.26 -34.87 -17.88
CA CYS A 15 14.50 -33.47 -17.54
C CYS A 15 13.25 -32.88 -16.90
N VAL A 16 13.18 -32.87 -15.57
CA VAL A 16 12.18 -32.13 -14.82
C VAL A 16 12.59 -30.65 -14.86
N GLY A 17 11.99 -29.89 -15.77
CA GLY A 17 12.12 -28.44 -15.82
C GLY A 17 11.40 -27.84 -14.62
N LEU A 18 12.18 -27.30 -13.66
CA LEU A 18 11.68 -26.46 -12.58
C LEU A 18 11.20 -25.14 -13.19
N PHE A 19 9.92 -25.02 -13.47
CA PHE A 19 9.28 -23.74 -13.70
C PHE A 19 9.23 -23.02 -12.35
N SER A 20 10.18 -22.13 -12.10
CA SER A 20 10.04 -21.12 -11.05
C SER A 20 8.91 -20.18 -11.46
N ALA A 21 7.72 -20.42 -10.93
CA ALA A 21 6.65 -19.43 -10.98
C ALA A 21 7.08 -18.27 -10.08
N SER A 22 7.53 -17.16 -10.70
CA SER A 22 7.59 -15.89 -10.01
C SER A 22 6.17 -15.53 -9.62
N ALA A 23 5.83 -15.70 -8.35
CA ALA A 23 4.64 -15.11 -7.77
C ALA A 23 4.85 -13.59 -7.85
N ALA A 24 4.20 -12.93 -8.82
CA ALA A 24 4.00 -11.50 -8.77
C ALA A 24 3.18 -11.27 -7.51
N ASP A 25 3.74 -10.54 -6.54
CA ASP A 25 3.02 -10.05 -5.37
C ASP A 25 1.84 -9.20 -5.88
N LYS A 26 0.69 -9.83 -5.99
CA LYS A 26 -0.57 -9.12 -6.17
C LYS A 26 -0.81 -8.36 -4.87
N HIS A 27 -0.54 -7.08 -4.88
CA HIS A 27 -0.92 -6.19 -3.79
C HIS A 27 -2.45 -6.13 -3.76
N GLU A 28 -3.05 -7.03 -3.00
CA GLU A 28 -4.48 -7.01 -2.71
C GLU A 28 -4.77 -5.76 -1.86
N HIS A 29 -5.20 -4.69 -2.49
CA HIS A 29 -5.61 -3.47 -1.81
C HIS A 29 -6.92 -3.74 -1.06
N LYS A 30 -6.80 -4.04 0.23
CA LYS A 30 -7.98 -4.27 1.08
C LYS A 30 -8.82 -3.00 1.18
N ALA A 31 -10.13 -3.17 1.08
CA ALA A 31 -11.08 -2.11 1.32
C ALA A 31 -10.99 -1.62 2.78
N THR A 32 -10.88 -0.30 2.95
CA THR A 32 -10.77 0.34 4.26
C THR A 32 -12.13 0.85 4.75
N PRO A 33 -12.34 0.96 6.08
CA PRO A 33 -13.63 1.37 6.65
C PRO A 33 -14.09 2.78 6.27
N LYS A 34 -13.18 3.72 6.03
CA LYS A 34 -13.51 5.10 5.64
C LYS A 34 -13.43 5.35 4.13
N GLY A 35 -13.04 4.34 3.35
CA GLY A 35 -12.94 4.43 1.90
C GLY A 35 -11.68 5.12 1.40
N GLY A 36 -10.70 5.33 2.25
CA GLY A 36 -9.39 5.84 1.91
C GLY A 36 -8.42 4.75 1.42
N ARG A 37 -7.17 5.13 1.25
CA ARG A 37 -6.11 4.20 0.87
C ARG A 37 -5.50 3.53 2.09
N LEU A 38 -5.48 2.20 2.11
CA LEU A 38 -4.74 1.44 3.10
C LEU A 38 -3.23 1.61 2.87
N LEU A 39 -2.52 1.97 3.92
CA LEU A 39 -1.06 1.96 3.97
C LEU A 39 -0.64 0.58 4.50
N ASP A 40 -0.62 -0.40 3.63
CA ASP A 40 -0.55 -1.83 3.91
C ASP A 40 0.73 -2.30 4.62
N LYS A 41 1.78 -1.48 4.61
CA LYS A 41 3.08 -1.79 5.25
C LYS A 41 3.25 -1.13 6.62
N THR A 42 2.21 -0.52 7.17
CA THR A 42 2.26 0.12 8.49
C THR A 42 1.71 -0.77 9.59
N GLU A 43 2.25 -0.62 10.80
CA GLU A 43 1.73 -1.27 11.98
C GLU A 43 1.69 -0.24 13.14
N PRO A 44 0.50 0.07 13.67
CA PRO A 44 -0.82 -0.42 13.23
C PRO A 44 -1.12 -0.04 11.77
N HIS A 45 -2.07 -0.77 11.16
CA HIS A 45 -2.51 -0.43 9.81
C HIS A 45 -3.04 0.99 9.78
N ALA A 46 -2.60 1.77 8.81
CA ALA A 46 -3.03 3.15 8.65
C ALA A 46 -3.84 3.32 7.36
N GLU A 47 -4.89 4.12 7.44
CA GLU A 47 -5.71 4.50 6.30
C GLU A 47 -5.55 6.00 6.05
N PHE A 48 -5.17 6.35 4.84
CA PHE A 48 -5.03 7.71 4.36
C PHE A 48 -6.34 8.15 3.70
N VAL A 49 -7.00 9.14 4.29
CA VAL A 49 -8.27 9.68 3.79
C VAL A 49 -8.10 11.13 3.42
N VAL A 50 -8.47 11.48 2.19
CA VAL A 50 -8.56 12.89 1.76
C VAL A 50 -9.98 13.37 2.02
N GLU A 51 -10.10 14.38 2.86
CA GLU A 51 -11.37 15.01 3.19
C GLU A 51 -11.85 15.96 2.07
N LYS A 52 -13.12 16.33 2.11
CA LYS A 52 -13.73 17.22 1.09
C LYS A 52 -13.03 18.57 0.97
N ASP A 53 -12.47 19.05 2.07
CA ASP A 53 -11.75 20.33 2.13
C ASP A 53 -10.27 20.18 1.81
N ARG A 54 -9.83 18.99 1.37
CA ARG A 54 -8.46 18.57 1.05
C ARG A 54 -7.53 18.45 2.27
N SER A 55 -8.03 18.50 3.49
CA SER A 55 -7.28 18.02 4.64
C SER A 55 -7.12 16.50 4.58
N VAL A 56 -6.15 15.96 5.28
CA VAL A 56 -5.88 14.53 5.32
C VAL A 56 -6.11 14.02 6.72
N THR A 57 -6.88 12.94 6.83
CA THR A 57 -7.06 12.20 8.08
C THR A 57 -6.36 10.84 7.99
N ILE A 58 -5.60 10.47 9.02
CA ILE A 58 -5.03 9.13 9.16
C ILE A 58 -5.77 8.41 10.27
N ASN A 59 -6.46 7.35 9.90
CA ASN A 59 -7.11 6.42 10.81
C ASN A 59 -6.22 5.20 11.04
N PHE A 60 -6.30 4.59 12.21
CA PHE A 60 -5.51 3.41 12.56
C PHE A 60 -6.40 2.22 12.86
N TYR A 61 -5.91 1.03 12.52
CA TYR A 61 -6.63 -0.23 12.68
C TYR A 61 -5.69 -1.35 13.16
N SER A 62 -6.26 -2.31 13.89
CA SER A 62 -5.59 -3.58 14.19
C SER A 62 -5.47 -4.45 12.93
N GLU A 63 -4.82 -5.61 13.05
CA GLU A 63 -4.76 -6.62 11.98
C GLU A 63 -6.15 -7.10 11.52
N GLU A 64 -7.13 -7.12 12.45
CA GLU A 64 -8.52 -7.47 12.13
C GLU A 64 -9.34 -6.28 11.60
N MET A 65 -8.69 -5.18 11.24
CA MET A 65 -9.33 -3.94 10.75
C MET A 65 -10.32 -3.31 11.75
N LYS A 66 -10.09 -3.51 13.05
CA LYS A 66 -10.82 -2.79 14.11
C LYS A 66 -10.15 -1.46 14.39
N PRO A 67 -10.91 -0.36 14.56
CA PRO A 67 -10.35 0.94 14.87
C PRO A 67 -9.50 0.90 16.15
N VAL A 68 -8.33 1.51 16.11
CA VAL A 68 -7.47 1.75 17.26
C VAL A 68 -7.11 3.24 17.33
N PRO A 69 -7.02 3.83 18.52
CA PRO A 69 -6.71 5.24 18.65
C PRO A 69 -5.26 5.54 18.21
N ALA A 70 -5.05 6.73 17.66
CA ALA A 70 -3.71 7.25 17.44
C ALA A 70 -2.98 7.35 18.77
N ALA A 71 -1.76 6.86 18.82
CA ALA A 71 -0.89 6.91 20.00
C ALA A 71 0.37 7.74 19.69
N ASP A 72 1.53 7.11 19.59
CA ASP A 72 2.83 7.76 19.36
C ASP A 72 3.26 7.75 17.89
N GLN A 73 2.36 7.38 16.97
CA GLN A 73 2.66 7.39 15.55
C GLN A 73 2.92 8.81 15.06
N ALA A 74 3.93 8.96 14.21
CA ALA A 74 4.22 10.20 13.54
C ALA A 74 4.06 10.03 12.02
N VAL A 75 3.35 10.96 11.41
CA VAL A 75 3.10 10.99 9.98
C VAL A 75 3.52 12.34 9.41
N THR A 76 4.19 12.31 8.28
CA THR A 76 4.45 13.46 7.42
C THR A 76 4.07 13.09 6.00
N VAL A 77 3.41 13.98 5.30
CA VAL A 77 3.06 13.79 3.90
C VAL A 77 3.78 14.82 3.04
N ILE A 78 4.37 14.38 1.96
CA ILE A 78 4.98 15.24 0.94
C ILE A 78 4.17 15.05 -0.34
N ALA A 79 3.52 16.11 -0.79
CA ALA A 79 2.81 16.16 -2.07
C ALA A 79 3.71 16.85 -3.11
N ASP A 80 3.99 16.17 -4.21
CA ASP A 80 4.83 16.69 -5.31
C ASP A 80 3.90 17.18 -6.44
N ALA A 81 3.25 18.32 -6.19
CA ALA A 81 2.28 18.92 -7.10
C ALA A 81 2.97 19.79 -8.17
N LYS A 82 2.22 20.16 -9.20
CA LYS A 82 2.71 20.96 -10.32
C LYS A 82 3.34 22.29 -9.90
N ASP A 83 2.76 22.91 -8.87
CA ASP A 83 3.22 24.21 -8.35
C ASP A 83 4.32 24.08 -7.29
N GLY A 84 4.83 22.87 -7.08
CA GLY A 84 5.92 22.59 -6.15
C GLY A 84 5.55 21.56 -5.08
N LYS A 85 6.51 21.33 -4.19
CA LYS A 85 6.34 20.37 -3.10
C LYS A 85 5.67 21.02 -1.90
N ALA A 86 4.60 20.38 -1.40
CA ALA A 86 3.96 20.75 -0.15
C ALA A 86 4.23 19.67 0.90
N LYS A 87 4.59 20.10 2.11
CA LYS A 87 4.77 19.24 3.27
C LYS A 87 3.59 19.43 4.22
N LEU A 88 2.90 18.34 4.54
CA LEU A 88 1.83 18.31 5.53
C LEU A 88 2.34 17.67 6.81
N GLU A 89 2.21 18.39 7.91
CA GLU A 89 2.41 17.88 9.25
C GLU A 89 1.06 17.53 9.87
N PHE A 90 1.07 16.62 10.81
CA PHE A 90 -0.14 16.11 11.45
C PHE A 90 -0.17 16.46 12.93
N GLU A 91 -1.37 16.57 13.46
CA GLU A 91 -1.66 16.66 14.87
C GLU A 91 -2.71 15.64 15.28
N LYS A 92 -2.65 15.18 16.51
CA LYS A 92 -3.64 14.26 17.05
C LYS A 92 -4.93 15.00 17.37
N LYS A 93 -6.06 14.53 16.81
CA LYS A 93 -7.41 15.00 17.11
C LYS A 93 -8.29 13.81 17.49
N GLY A 94 -8.54 13.65 18.79
CA GLY A 94 -9.22 12.45 19.28
C GLY A 94 -8.42 11.18 18.99
N ASP A 95 -9.02 10.26 18.25
CA ASP A 95 -8.43 8.95 17.93
C ASP A 95 -7.70 8.90 16.59
N VAL A 96 -7.56 10.03 15.89
CA VAL A 96 -6.97 10.10 14.54
C VAL A 96 -5.87 11.15 14.48
N LEU A 97 -5.07 11.11 13.40
CA LEU A 97 -4.18 12.21 13.06
C LEU A 97 -4.81 13.03 11.94
N VAL A 98 -4.78 14.34 12.06
CA VAL A 98 -5.32 15.27 11.04
C VAL A 98 -4.22 16.19 10.57
N SER A 99 -4.14 16.44 9.28
CA SER A 99 -3.15 17.36 8.73
C SER A 99 -3.42 18.79 9.15
N LYS A 100 -2.36 19.52 9.50
CA LYS A 100 -2.44 20.96 9.86
C LYS A 100 -2.69 21.86 8.65
N THR A 101 -2.30 21.39 7.48
CA THR A 101 -2.47 22.08 6.20
C THR A 101 -3.17 21.16 5.22
N LYS A 102 -3.65 21.71 4.11
CA LYS A 102 -4.37 20.99 3.06
C LYS A 102 -3.42 20.52 1.98
N LEU A 103 -3.83 19.47 1.28
CA LEU A 103 -3.18 19.06 0.03
C LEU A 103 -3.29 20.19 -1.01
N PRO A 104 -2.28 20.36 -1.88
CA PRO A 104 -2.35 21.28 -3.01
C PRO A 104 -3.55 21.00 -3.90
N GLU A 105 -4.03 22.04 -4.57
CA GLU A 105 -5.08 21.89 -5.56
C GLU A 105 -4.65 21.01 -6.74
N GLY A 106 -5.64 20.51 -7.48
CA GLY A 106 -5.41 19.57 -8.57
C GLY A 106 -5.26 18.12 -8.10
N GLU A 107 -4.81 17.29 -9.00
CA GLU A 107 -4.69 15.85 -8.83
C GLU A 107 -3.65 15.28 -9.79
N GLY A 108 -3.42 13.95 -9.72
CA GLY A 108 -2.47 13.28 -10.60
C GLY A 108 -1.01 13.47 -10.20
N TYR A 109 -0.73 14.03 -9.04
CA TYR A 109 0.61 14.20 -8.50
C TYR A 109 1.00 13.08 -7.51
N ASN A 110 2.30 12.94 -7.28
CA ASN A 110 2.81 11.92 -6.36
C ASN A 110 2.70 12.38 -4.91
N VAL A 111 2.29 11.46 -4.06
CA VAL A 111 2.27 11.61 -2.61
C VAL A 111 3.22 10.62 -1.98
N VAL A 112 4.04 11.10 -1.05
CA VAL A 112 4.90 10.29 -0.20
C VAL A 112 4.43 10.43 1.24
N VAL A 113 3.97 9.34 1.82
CA VAL A 113 3.65 9.26 3.24
C VAL A 113 4.87 8.72 3.98
N GLN A 114 5.40 9.51 4.88
CA GLN A 114 6.46 9.13 5.81
C GLN A 114 5.81 8.74 7.13
N PHE A 115 5.86 7.48 7.46
CA PHE A 115 5.24 6.91 8.65
C PHE A 115 6.29 6.42 9.64
N LYS A 116 6.06 6.70 10.91
CA LYS A 116 6.78 6.11 12.04
C LYS A 116 5.77 5.51 13.01
N ALA A 117 5.95 4.24 13.34
CA ALA A 117 5.09 3.57 14.34
C ALA A 117 5.32 4.09 15.77
N LYS A 118 6.53 4.58 16.05
CA LYS A 118 6.98 5.20 17.33
C LYS A 118 8.01 6.28 17.00
N PRO A 119 8.32 7.19 17.91
CA PRO A 119 9.28 8.27 17.69
C PRO A 119 10.68 7.79 17.27
N ASP A 120 11.15 6.67 17.80
CA ASP A 120 12.46 6.04 17.55
C ASP A 120 12.44 4.98 16.42
N ALA A 121 11.25 4.67 15.86
CA ALA A 121 11.14 3.71 14.77
C ALA A 121 11.72 4.26 13.46
N LYS A 122 12.14 3.34 12.59
CA LYS A 122 12.54 3.70 11.23
C LYS A 122 11.35 4.31 10.47
N VAL A 123 11.67 5.33 9.66
CA VAL A 123 10.69 5.90 8.74
C VAL A 123 10.36 4.90 7.65
N GLN A 124 9.09 4.63 7.46
CA GLN A 124 8.56 3.91 6.31
C GLN A 124 8.05 4.94 5.30
N ASN A 125 8.46 4.79 4.04
CA ASN A 125 8.03 5.67 2.96
C ASN A 125 7.09 4.90 2.05
N LEU A 126 5.84 5.35 2.00
CA LEU A 126 4.81 4.80 1.11
C LEU A 126 4.53 5.84 0.02
N ARG A 127 4.48 5.40 -1.23
CA ARG A 127 4.32 6.29 -2.38
C ARG A 127 3.12 5.86 -3.21
N PHE A 128 2.33 6.84 -3.64
CA PHE A 128 1.23 6.62 -4.55
C PHE A 128 0.91 7.91 -5.32
N LYS A 129 0.17 7.77 -6.41
CA LYS A 129 -0.38 8.89 -7.16
C LYS A 129 -1.69 9.32 -6.53
N LEU A 130 -1.86 10.60 -6.25
CA LEU A 130 -3.13 11.15 -5.80
C LEU A 130 -4.01 11.40 -7.02
N ASP A 131 -4.99 10.54 -7.22
CA ASP A 131 -6.00 10.66 -8.25
C ASP A 131 -7.37 10.66 -7.57
N MET A 132 -8.09 11.76 -7.69
CA MET A 132 -9.38 11.98 -7.01
C MET A 132 -10.59 11.60 -7.87
N HIS A 133 -10.38 11.17 -9.12
CA HIS A 133 -11.46 10.66 -9.95
C HIS A 133 -12.13 9.47 -9.29
N THR A 134 -13.42 9.34 -9.51
CA THR A 134 -14.17 8.19 -8.98
C THR A 134 -13.98 6.98 -9.88
N CYS A 135 -13.48 5.89 -9.33
CA CYS A 135 -13.39 4.61 -10.01
C CYS A 135 -14.77 4.14 -10.48
N GLY A 136 -14.86 3.75 -11.74
CA GLY A 136 -16.11 3.30 -12.36
C GLY A 136 -16.70 2.05 -11.72
N GLU A 137 -15.86 1.21 -11.13
CA GLU A 137 -16.24 -0.07 -10.53
C GLU A 137 -16.53 0.04 -9.04
N CYS A 138 -15.54 0.35 -8.20
CA CYS A 138 -15.70 0.35 -6.74
C CYS A 138 -16.28 1.65 -6.17
N LYS A 139 -16.46 2.69 -6.98
CA LYS A 139 -17.00 4.02 -6.61
C LYS A 139 -16.16 4.79 -5.59
N ARG A 140 -14.91 4.37 -5.36
CA ARG A 140 -13.94 5.09 -4.54
C ARG A 140 -13.11 6.03 -5.41
N ALA A 141 -12.42 6.98 -4.79
CA ALA A 141 -11.41 7.73 -5.51
C ALA A 141 -10.27 6.79 -5.98
N GLU A 142 -9.71 7.04 -7.15
CA GLU A 142 -8.69 6.16 -7.76
C GLU A 142 -7.47 5.97 -6.86
N TYR A 143 -7.06 6.99 -6.08
CA TYR A 143 -5.95 6.83 -5.12
C TYR A 143 -6.22 5.77 -4.03
N ALA A 144 -7.49 5.45 -3.79
CA ALA A 144 -7.99 4.48 -2.81
C ALA A 144 -8.71 3.29 -3.46
N CYS A 145 -8.60 3.16 -4.78
CA CYS A 145 -9.22 2.08 -5.54
C CYS A 145 -8.64 0.72 -5.12
N THR A 146 -9.52 -0.27 -5.04
CA THR A 146 -9.18 -1.66 -4.70
C THR A 146 -9.40 -2.63 -5.86
N CYS A 147 -9.72 -2.11 -7.05
CA CYS A 147 -9.90 -2.92 -8.26
C CYS A 147 -8.55 -3.26 -8.89
N ASP A 148 -8.45 -4.43 -9.48
CA ASP A 148 -7.31 -4.81 -10.33
C ASP A 148 -7.53 -4.20 -11.72
N HIS A 149 -6.79 -3.16 -12.06
CA HIS A 149 -6.77 -2.52 -13.39
C HIS A 149 -5.51 -2.92 -14.16
#